data_2e2c5ad3a865ab4271601cca7134858d
#
_entry.id   2e2c5ad3a865ab4271601cca7134858d
#
_cell.length_a   1.000
_cell.length_b   1.000
_cell.length_c   1.000
_cell.angle_alpha   90.00
_cell.angle_beta   90.00
_cell.angle_gamma   90.00
#
_symmetry.space_group_name_H-M   'P 1'
#
loop_
_entity.id
_entity.type
_entity.pdbx_description
1 polymer ?
#
loop_
_entity_poly.entity_id
_entity_poly.type
_entity_poly.pdbx_seq_one_letter_code
_entity_poly.pdbx_strand_id
1 'polypeptide(L)' 'MIKDYRVQVNAGETVTRGSSPRVAIGRALEEQYANQSKFRGADCALDYQLKVGETLTIKCTRIK' A
#
# COMPACT_ATOMS: atom_id res chain seq x y z
N MET A 1 -15.40 -10.42 5.35
CA MET A 1 -15.99 -9.99 4.08
C MET A 1 -14.93 -9.25 3.26
N ILE A 2 -14.81 -9.59 1.98
CA ILE A 2 -13.84 -8.96 1.09
C ILE A 2 -14.44 -7.70 0.48
N LYS A 3 -13.67 -6.62 0.48
CA LYS A 3 -14.07 -5.33 -0.04
C LYS A 3 -13.06 -4.87 -1.09
N ASP A 4 -13.47 -3.96 -1.94
CA ASP A 4 -12.59 -3.37 -2.94
C ASP A 4 -12.08 -2.02 -2.44
N TYR A 5 -10.78 -1.78 -2.62
CA TYR A 5 -10.12 -0.55 -2.19
C TYR A 5 -9.28 0.03 -3.31
N ARG A 6 -9.28 1.35 -3.38
CA ARG A 6 -8.31 2.10 -4.18
C ARG A 6 -7.20 2.53 -3.23
N VAL A 7 -5.98 2.09 -3.50
CA VAL A 7 -4.82 2.41 -2.69
C VAL A 7 -3.85 3.25 -3.52
N GLN A 8 -3.57 4.44 -3.03
CA GLN A 8 -2.61 5.35 -3.66
C GLN A 8 -1.37 5.42 -2.78
N VAL A 9 -0.23 5.10 -3.35
CA VAL A 9 1.08 5.18 -2.67
C VAL A 9 1.92 6.15 -3.48
N ASN A 10 2.16 7.34 -2.91
CA ASN A 10 2.82 8.44 -3.62
C ASN A 10 2.08 8.73 -4.94
N ALA A 11 2.72 8.57 -6.07
CA ALA A 11 2.12 8.79 -7.39
C ALA A 11 1.47 7.53 -7.98
N GLY A 12 1.68 6.36 -7.36
CA GLY A 12 1.13 5.10 -7.83
C GLY A 12 -0.28 4.85 -7.32
N GLU A 13 -1.10 4.18 -8.11
CA GLU A 13 -2.46 3.82 -7.75
C GLU A 13 -2.74 2.37 -8.09
N THR A 14 -3.39 1.66 -7.19
CA THR A 14 -3.76 0.25 -7.37
C THR A 14 -5.16 0.03 -6.82
N VAL A 15 -5.98 -0.68 -7.57
CA VAL A 15 -7.27 -1.17 -7.08
C VAL A 15 -7.08 -2.62 -6.67
N THR A 16 -7.38 -2.93 -5.41
CA THR A 16 -7.14 -4.26 -4.88
C THR A 16 -8.23 -4.66 -3.90
N ARG A 17 -8.28 -5.94 -3.58
CA ARG A 17 -9.23 -6.50 -2.63
C ARG A 17 -8.59 -6.83 -1.32
N GLY A 18 -9.35 -6.73 -0.25
CA GLY A 18 -8.89 -7.13 1.07
C GLY A 18 -10.02 -7.13 2.07
N SER A 19 -9.81 -7.82 3.18
CA SER A 19 -10.77 -7.85 4.28
C SER A 19 -10.71 -6.57 5.13
N SER A 20 -9.63 -5.82 5.00
CA SER A 20 -9.41 -4.58 5.76
C SER A 20 -8.51 -3.64 4.96
N PRO A 21 -8.46 -2.35 5.32
CA PRO A 21 -7.52 -1.41 4.68
C PRO A 21 -6.07 -1.88 4.80
N ARG A 22 -5.68 -2.44 5.92
CA ARG A 22 -4.32 -2.95 6.13
C ARG A 22 -3.95 -4.01 5.09
N VAL A 23 -4.84 -4.97 4.84
CA VAL A 23 -4.61 -6.02 3.85
C VAL A 23 -4.54 -5.42 2.44
N ALA A 24 -5.44 -4.50 2.12
CA ALA A 24 -5.45 -3.84 0.82
C ALA A 24 -4.17 -3.03 0.58
N ILE A 25 -3.72 -2.28 1.57
CA ILE A 25 -2.47 -1.52 1.48
C ILE A 25 -1.29 -2.46 1.27
N GLY A 26 -1.25 -3.57 2.00
CA GLY A 26 -0.19 -4.57 1.85
C GLY A 26 -0.12 -5.13 0.44
N ARG A 27 -1.27 -5.49 -0.12
CA ARG A 27 -1.34 -6.02 -1.50
C ARG A 27 -0.92 -4.98 -2.53
N ALA A 28 -1.37 -3.74 -2.35
CA ALA A 28 -1.01 -2.65 -3.26
C ALA A 28 0.50 -2.39 -3.23
N LEU A 29 1.11 -2.41 -2.06
CA LEU A 29 2.56 -2.22 -1.93
C LEU A 29 3.32 -3.35 -2.59
N GLU A 30 2.90 -4.60 -2.39
CA GLU A 30 3.51 -5.74 -3.06
C GLU A 30 3.42 -5.61 -4.58
N GLU A 31 2.28 -5.18 -5.09
CA GLU A 31 2.05 -5.02 -6.52
C GLU A 31 2.86 -3.88 -7.11
N GLN A 32 2.88 -2.72 -6.45
CA GLN A 32 3.61 -1.54 -6.95
C GLN A 32 5.12 -1.66 -6.80
N TYR A 33 5.58 -2.40 -5.80
CA TYR A 33 7.00 -2.53 -5.48
C TYR A 33 7.46 -3.98 -5.51
N ALA A 34 6.91 -4.77 -6.45
CA ALA A 34 7.19 -6.20 -6.55
C ALA A 34 8.68 -6.54 -6.66
N ASN A 35 9.46 -5.64 -7.25
CA ASN A 35 10.90 -5.82 -7.42
C ASN A 35 11.73 -5.31 -6.23
N GLN A 36 11.06 -4.81 -5.19
CA GLN A 36 11.73 -4.27 -4.01
C GLN A 36 11.38 -5.14 -2.80
N SER A 37 12.34 -5.94 -2.35
CA SER A 37 12.14 -6.90 -1.26
C SER A 37 11.76 -6.27 0.07
N LYS A 38 12.00 -4.99 0.25
CA LYS A 38 11.66 -4.28 1.49
C LYS A 38 10.18 -3.92 1.62
N PHE A 39 9.38 -4.09 0.56
CA PHE A 39 7.94 -3.85 0.62
C PHE A 39 7.20 -5.18 0.55
N ARG A 40 6.90 -5.75 1.71
CA ARG A 40 6.15 -7.00 1.82
C ARG A 40 4.98 -6.81 2.77
N GLY A 41 3.94 -6.16 2.25
CA GLY A 41 2.75 -5.90 3.03
C GLY A 41 2.79 -4.57 3.78
N ALA A 42 1.70 -4.27 4.49
CA ALA A 42 1.54 -3.00 5.17
C ALA A 42 2.56 -2.78 6.30
N ASP A 43 2.95 -3.85 6.99
CA ASP A 43 3.92 -3.75 8.07
C ASP A 43 5.27 -3.26 7.57
N CYS A 44 5.68 -3.74 6.39
CA CYS A 44 6.93 -3.30 5.79
C CYS A 44 6.88 -1.83 5.39
N ALA A 45 5.72 -1.34 4.95
CA ALA A 45 5.55 0.06 4.63
C ALA A 45 5.68 0.94 5.88
N LEU A 46 5.12 0.48 7.00
CA LEU A 46 5.19 1.21 8.26
C LEU A 46 6.61 1.24 8.83
N ASP A 47 7.40 0.23 8.52
CA ASP A 47 8.79 0.12 8.96
C ASP A 47 9.77 0.79 8.00
N TYR A 48 9.29 1.27 6.85
CA TYR A 48 10.16 1.91 5.87
C TYR A 48 10.77 3.19 6.45
N GLN A 49 12.10 3.24 6.46
CA GLN A 49 12.82 4.41 6.96
C GLN A 49 13.04 5.42 5.85
N LEU A 50 12.42 6.58 6.00
CA LEU A 50 12.53 7.66 5.03
C LEU A 50 13.89 8.34 5.10
N LYS A 51 14.39 8.74 3.94
CA LYS A 51 15.56 9.60 3.84
C LYS A 51 15.14 11.04 4.05
N VAL A 52 16.10 11.90 4.39
CA VAL A 52 15.82 13.33 4.54
C VAL A 52 15.23 13.90 3.26
N GLY A 53 14.08 14.56 3.37
CA GLY A 53 13.37 15.12 2.23
C GLY A 53 12.41 14.15 1.53
N GLU A 54 12.45 12.88 1.88
CA GLU A 54 11.56 11.88 1.31
C GLU A 54 10.22 11.87 2.04
N THR A 55 9.13 11.70 1.29
CA THR A 55 7.77 11.64 1.85
C THR A 55 7.07 10.38 1.36
N LEU A 56 6.48 9.64 2.29
CA LEU A 56 5.62 8.51 1.97
C LEU A 56 4.18 8.90 2.25
N THR A 57 3.35 8.91 1.21
CA THR A 57 1.93 9.21 1.33
C THR A 57 1.11 8.01 0.90
N ILE A 58 0.25 7.52 1.78
CA ILE A 58 -0.64 6.38 1.49
C ILE A 58 -2.07 6.84 1.71
N LYS A 59 -2.91 6.67 0.68
CA LYS A 59 -4.35 6.91 0.75
C LYS A 59 -5.07 5.63 0.39
N CYS A 60 -5.97 5.19 1.27
CA CYS A 60 -6.76 4.00 1.04
C CYS A 60 -8.24 4.36 1.09
N THR A 61 -8.95 4.12 -0.02
CA THR A 61 -10.37 4.43 -0.15
C THR A 61 -11.14 3.17 -0.47
N ARG A 62 -12.15 2.86 0.33
CA ARG A 62 -13.05 1.77 0.01
C ARG A 62 -14.00 2.20 -1.11
N ILE A 63 -14.04 1.40 -2.18
CA ILE A 63 -14.85 1.72 -3.35
C ILE A 63 -16.01 0.73 -3.57
N LYS A 64 -16.01 -0.40 -2.86
CA LYS A 64 -17.15 -1.34 -2.84
C LYS A 64 -17.29 -2.06 -1.52
#